data_74ca3755ab880f67d94f52c75ef56f24
#
_entry.id   74ca3755ab880f67d94f52c75ef56f24
#
_cell.length_a   1.000
_cell.length_b   1.000
_cell.length_c   1.000
_cell.angle_alpha   90.00
_cell.angle_beta   90.00
_cell.angle_gamma   90.00
#
_symmetry.space_group_name_H-M   'P 1'
#
loop_
_entity.id
_entity.type
_entity.pdbx_description
1 polymer ?
#
loop_
_entity_poly.entity_id
_entity_poly.type
_entity_poly.pdbx_seq_one_letter_code
_entity_poly.pdbx_strand_id
1 'polypeptide(L)'
;ADSHAWVAAELDDAVYYFDPTWDLQDDESETALPGYLSHTWFALTAERMAVRHTADDPTLWPDSRANADNYYVRSGYTAAEATVAAAAAAVRSQWDDGRAVLEFRCETPEVYAGMQSLLFERDRLWDVYRALGSYVSSSGYQCADDQQIIRLIPAR
;
A
#
# COMPACT_ATOMS: atom_id res chain seq x y z
N ALA A 1 7.79 27.07 2.95
CA ALA A 1 7.60 25.72 2.41
C ALA A 1 8.81 24.91 2.86
N ASP A 2 8.55 23.77 3.49
CA ASP A 2 9.64 22.89 3.89
C ASP A 2 10.18 22.20 2.63
N SER A 3 11.50 22.30 2.40
CA SER A 3 12.15 21.61 1.30
C SER A 3 12.23 20.11 1.63
N HIS A 4 11.82 19.26 0.70
CA HIS A 4 11.87 17.82 0.81
C HIS A 4 12.57 17.24 -0.42
N ALA A 5 13.29 16.16 -0.26
CA ALA A 5 14.01 15.49 -1.34
C ALA A 5 13.58 14.03 -1.45
N TRP A 6 13.42 13.56 -2.66
CA TRP A 6 13.15 12.16 -3.00
C TRP A 6 14.08 11.69 -4.11
N VAL A 7 14.04 10.41 -4.45
CA VAL A 7 14.96 9.77 -5.38
C VAL A 7 14.23 9.30 -6.63
N ALA A 8 14.84 9.52 -7.80
CA ALA A 8 14.53 8.77 -9.02
C ALA A 8 15.71 7.84 -9.31
N ALA A 9 15.43 6.57 -9.54
CA ALA A 9 16.44 5.56 -9.85
C ALA A 9 15.99 4.69 -11.03
N GLU A 10 16.97 4.26 -11.83
CA GLU A 10 16.75 3.32 -12.92
C GLU A 10 16.96 1.89 -12.42
N LEU A 11 15.96 1.04 -12.60
CA LEU A 11 15.97 -0.38 -12.32
C LEU A 11 15.49 -1.12 -13.57
N ASP A 12 16.26 -2.08 -14.04
CA ASP A 12 15.91 -2.92 -15.21
C ASP A 12 15.43 -2.09 -16.43
N ASP A 13 16.21 -1.07 -16.80
CA ASP A 13 15.94 -0.13 -17.91
C ASP A 13 14.67 0.73 -17.75
N ALA A 14 14.13 0.86 -16.53
CA ALA A 14 12.97 1.69 -16.21
C ALA A 14 13.23 2.62 -15.03
N VAL A 15 12.68 3.85 -15.08
CA VAL A 15 12.81 4.80 -13.98
C VAL A 15 11.67 4.63 -12.98
N TYR A 16 12.02 4.62 -11.70
CA TYR A 16 11.10 4.57 -10.57
C TYR A 16 11.41 5.67 -9.56
N TYR A 17 10.38 6.10 -8.84
CA TYR A 17 10.48 7.08 -7.77
C TYR A 17 10.39 6.45 -6.40
N PHE A 18 11.15 7.00 -5.45
CA PHE A 18 11.23 6.51 -4.07
C PHE A 18 11.26 7.69 -3.10
N ASP A 19 10.52 7.60 -2.03
CA ASP A 19 10.65 8.50 -0.88
C ASP A 19 10.85 7.69 0.40
N PRO A 20 12.08 7.28 0.69
CA PRO A 20 12.37 6.49 1.89
C PRO A 20 12.13 7.26 3.18
N THR A 21 12.17 8.59 3.16
CA THR A 21 11.90 9.40 4.34
C THR A 21 10.42 9.27 4.75
N TRP A 22 9.51 9.30 3.80
CA TRP A 22 8.08 9.14 4.07
C TRP A 22 7.68 7.68 4.33
N ASP A 23 8.48 6.72 3.87
CA ASP A 23 8.26 5.31 4.17
C ASP A 23 8.80 4.91 5.56
N LEU A 24 9.72 5.68 6.13
CA LEU A 24 10.15 5.48 7.51
C LEU A 24 9.03 5.89 8.46
N GLN A 25 8.69 5.00 9.38
CA GLN A 25 7.78 5.33 10.47
C GLN A 25 8.57 5.90 11.65
N ASP A 26 8.05 6.98 12.22
CA ASP A 26 8.51 7.46 13.52
C ASP A 26 7.94 6.53 14.60
N ASP A 27 8.80 5.81 15.30
CA ASP A 27 8.41 4.87 16.36
C ASP A 27 7.68 5.57 17.53
N GLU A 28 7.81 6.89 17.65
CA GLU A 28 7.11 7.70 18.65
C GLU A 28 5.71 8.15 18.17
N SER A 29 5.36 7.90 16.91
CA SER A 29 4.04 8.24 16.36
C SER A 29 2.95 7.31 16.92
N GLU A 30 1.79 7.87 17.26
CA GLU A 30 0.61 7.09 17.66
C GLU A 30 0.13 6.11 16.56
N THR A 31 0.53 6.36 15.32
CA THR A 31 0.19 5.51 14.16
C THR A 31 1.29 4.53 13.80
N ALA A 32 2.43 4.55 14.48
CA ALA A 32 3.54 3.64 14.23
C ALA A 32 3.13 2.19 14.47
N LEU A 33 3.58 1.32 13.57
CA LEU A 33 3.40 -0.12 13.67
C LEU A 33 4.77 -0.75 13.95
N PRO A 34 5.07 -1.15 15.19
CA PRO A 34 6.40 -1.64 15.57
C PRO A 34 6.89 -2.76 14.64
N GLY A 35 8.08 -2.61 14.11
CA GLY A 35 8.70 -3.58 13.20
C GLY A 35 8.10 -3.63 11.79
N TYR A 36 7.16 -2.76 11.46
CA TYR A 36 6.62 -2.63 10.11
C TYR A 36 7.44 -1.61 9.31
N LEU A 37 7.80 -1.98 8.08
CA LEU A 37 8.41 -1.08 7.10
C LEU A 37 7.39 -0.75 6.00
N SER A 38 7.06 0.52 5.86
CA SER A 38 6.18 1.00 4.79
C SER A 38 6.85 0.89 3.42
N HIS A 39 6.03 0.60 2.41
CA HIS A 39 6.40 0.63 1.00
C HIS A 39 5.44 1.52 0.18
N THR A 40 4.79 2.46 0.87
CA THR A 40 3.80 3.36 0.26
C THR A 40 4.41 4.18 -0.88
N TRP A 41 5.64 4.64 -0.67
CA TRP A 41 6.38 5.50 -1.59
C TRP A 41 7.57 4.78 -2.25
N PHE A 42 7.43 3.48 -2.50
CA PHE A 42 8.47 2.63 -3.03
C PHE A 42 8.20 2.24 -4.49
N ALA A 43 9.15 2.54 -5.37
CA ALA A 43 9.14 2.21 -6.81
C ALA A 43 7.84 2.66 -7.50
N LEU A 44 7.53 3.94 -7.40
CA LEU A 44 6.34 4.57 -7.97
C LEU A 44 6.57 5.08 -9.38
N THR A 45 5.49 5.19 -10.15
CA THR A 45 5.47 5.98 -11.40
C THR A 45 5.55 7.48 -11.09
N ALA A 46 5.92 8.29 -12.07
CA ALA A 46 5.91 9.75 -11.96
C ALA A 46 4.52 10.27 -11.58
N GLU A 47 3.46 9.75 -12.18
CA GLU A 47 2.08 10.11 -11.88
C GLU A 47 1.70 9.87 -10.42
N ARG A 48 2.06 8.70 -9.89
CA ARG A 48 1.77 8.36 -8.49
C ARG A 48 2.59 9.18 -7.50
N MET A 49 3.84 9.47 -7.82
CA MET A 49 4.68 10.33 -6.99
C MET A 49 4.14 11.76 -6.96
N ALA A 50 3.67 12.27 -8.09
CA ALA A 50 3.13 13.62 -8.24
C ALA A 50 1.82 13.88 -7.45
N VAL A 51 1.18 12.86 -6.90
CA VAL A 51 0.00 13.03 -6.04
C VAL A 51 0.33 13.90 -4.82
N ARG A 52 1.54 13.79 -4.29
CA ARG A 52 1.97 14.53 -3.08
C ARG A 52 3.28 15.28 -3.23
N HIS A 53 4.02 15.04 -4.31
CA HIS A 53 5.32 15.65 -4.53
C HIS A 53 5.25 16.62 -5.73
N THR A 54 5.91 17.76 -5.57
CA THR A 54 6.03 18.78 -6.64
C THR A 54 7.49 19.15 -6.76
N ALA A 55 8.09 18.96 -7.93
CA ALA A 55 9.46 19.37 -8.19
C ALA A 55 9.54 20.90 -8.35
N ASP A 56 10.61 21.49 -7.81
CA ASP A 56 10.91 22.91 -8.03
C ASP A 56 11.17 23.21 -9.52
N ASP A 57 11.81 22.27 -10.21
CA ASP A 57 12.01 22.28 -11.65
C ASP A 57 11.35 21.04 -12.29
N PRO A 58 10.16 21.17 -12.89
CA PRO A 58 9.47 20.06 -13.52
C PRO A 58 10.25 19.44 -14.71
N THR A 59 11.21 20.15 -15.30
CA THR A 59 12.03 19.62 -16.42
C THR A 59 13.02 18.56 -15.95
N LEU A 60 13.32 18.52 -14.66
CA LEU A 60 14.18 17.52 -14.02
C LEU A 60 13.41 16.28 -13.55
N TRP A 61 12.10 16.23 -13.81
CA TRP A 61 11.25 15.11 -13.44
C TRP A 61 11.19 14.07 -14.57
N PRO A 62 12.01 13.01 -14.55
CA PRO A 62 11.97 11.98 -15.58
C PRO A 62 10.60 11.33 -15.70
N ASP A 63 10.16 11.07 -16.94
CA ASP A 63 8.96 10.27 -17.17
C ASP A 63 9.18 8.85 -16.64
N SER A 64 8.20 8.34 -15.91
CA SER A 64 8.21 7.00 -15.36
C SER A 64 6.81 6.42 -15.39
N ARG A 65 6.62 5.36 -16.18
CA ARG A 65 5.34 4.67 -16.33
C ARG A 65 5.41 3.19 -15.95
N ALA A 66 6.61 2.70 -15.74
CA ALA A 66 6.82 1.31 -15.35
C ALA A 66 6.31 1.07 -13.94
N ASN A 67 5.69 -0.08 -13.72
CA ASN A 67 5.05 -0.45 -12.47
C ASN A 67 5.48 -1.84 -11.96
N ALA A 68 6.26 -2.58 -12.74
CA ALA A 68 6.61 -3.98 -12.46
C ALA A 68 7.37 -4.16 -11.14
N ASP A 69 8.25 -3.20 -10.79
CA ASP A 69 9.06 -3.26 -9.57
C ASP A 69 8.41 -2.57 -8.37
N ASN A 70 7.21 -1.99 -8.52
CA ASN A 70 6.46 -1.54 -7.37
C ASN A 70 6.26 -2.70 -6.38
N TYR A 71 6.46 -2.44 -5.10
CA TYR A 71 6.41 -3.47 -4.05
C TYR A 71 5.14 -4.32 -4.11
N TYR A 72 3.97 -3.69 -4.20
CA TYR A 72 2.68 -4.39 -4.20
C TYR A 72 2.47 -5.20 -5.48
N VAL A 73 2.83 -4.64 -6.62
CA VAL A 73 2.70 -5.32 -7.93
C VAL A 73 3.63 -6.53 -7.99
N ARG A 74 4.91 -6.34 -7.66
CA ARG A 74 5.91 -7.40 -7.68
C ARG A 74 5.60 -8.54 -6.71
N SER A 75 5.05 -8.22 -5.55
CA SER A 75 4.68 -9.20 -4.53
C SER A 75 3.33 -9.88 -4.78
N GLY A 76 2.54 -9.39 -5.73
CA GLY A 76 1.18 -9.87 -5.97
C GLY A 76 0.17 -9.39 -4.91
N TYR A 77 0.48 -8.34 -4.16
CA TYR A 77 -0.37 -7.77 -3.12
C TYR A 77 -1.28 -6.68 -3.72
N THR A 78 -2.04 -7.05 -4.73
CA THR A 78 -2.96 -6.16 -5.42
C THR A 78 -4.37 -6.72 -5.49
N ALA A 79 -5.37 -5.84 -5.52
CA ALA A 79 -6.76 -6.19 -5.74
C ALA A 79 -7.31 -5.40 -6.94
N ALA A 80 -7.79 -6.14 -7.96
CA ALA A 80 -8.41 -5.57 -9.15
C ALA A 80 -9.93 -5.36 -9.00
N GLU A 81 -10.53 -5.93 -7.95
CA GLU A 81 -11.97 -5.89 -7.68
C GLU A 81 -12.23 -5.65 -6.20
N ALA A 82 -13.31 -4.94 -5.89
CA ALA A 82 -13.76 -4.69 -4.52
C ALA A 82 -14.59 -5.87 -3.99
N THR A 83 -13.95 -7.01 -3.78
CA THR A 83 -14.58 -8.24 -3.27
C THR A 83 -13.79 -8.83 -2.10
N VAL A 84 -14.49 -9.59 -1.23
CA VAL A 84 -13.84 -10.35 -0.15
C VAL A 84 -12.81 -11.34 -0.71
N ALA A 85 -13.12 -11.98 -1.83
CA ALA A 85 -12.22 -12.94 -2.46
C ALA A 85 -10.92 -12.28 -2.94
N ALA A 86 -11.01 -11.10 -3.57
CA ALA A 86 -9.85 -10.35 -4.04
C ALA A 86 -8.99 -9.88 -2.87
N ALA A 87 -9.60 -9.35 -1.80
CA ALA A 87 -8.86 -8.95 -0.59
C ALA A 87 -8.15 -10.13 0.06
N ALA A 88 -8.84 -11.26 0.25
CA ALA A 88 -8.26 -12.47 0.84
C ALA A 88 -7.11 -13.02 -0.03
N ALA A 89 -7.27 -13.04 -1.34
CA ALA A 89 -6.21 -13.48 -2.26
C ALA A 89 -4.97 -12.59 -2.17
N ALA A 90 -5.15 -11.27 -2.12
CA ALA A 90 -4.05 -10.30 -2.04
C ALA A 90 -3.21 -10.43 -0.77
N VAL A 91 -3.80 -10.89 0.34
CA VAL A 91 -3.10 -11.00 1.62
C VAL A 91 -2.79 -12.45 2.04
N ARG A 92 -3.15 -13.45 1.25
CA ARG A 92 -3.02 -14.88 1.59
C ARG A 92 -1.60 -15.25 2.01
N SER A 93 -0.60 -14.96 1.18
CA SER A 93 0.79 -15.33 1.48
C SER A 93 1.31 -14.64 2.73
N GLN A 94 0.95 -13.37 2.94
CA GLN A 94 1.32 -12.62 4.14
C GLN A 94 0.70 -13.23 5.40
N TRP A 95 -0.56 -13.70 5.29
CA TRP A 95 -1.23 -14.42 6.37
C TRP A 95 -0.52 -15.73 6.72
N ASP A 96 -0.20 -16.52 5.70
CA ASP A 96 0.47 -17.82 5.84
C ASP A 96 1.89 -17.66 6.40
N ASP A 97 2.58 -16.56 6.05
CA ASP A 97 3.89 -16.18 6.60
C ASP A 97 3.83 -15.65 8.05
N GLY A 98 2.65 -15.49 8.62
CA GLY A 98 2.48 -15.00 10.00
C GLY A 98 2.74 -13.51 10.18
N ARG A 99 2.63 -12.69 9.15
CA ARG A 99 2.87 -11.24 9.25
C ARG A 99 1.85 -10.57 10.17
N ALA A 100 2.32 -9.61 10.95
CA ALA A 100 1.46 -8.82 11.85
C ALA A 100 0.60 -7.81 11.10
N VAL A 101 1.07 -7.32 9.97
CA VAL A 101 0.37 -6.40 9.07
C VAL A 101 0.14 -7.10 7.74
N LEU A 102 -1.10 -7.09 7.28
CA LEU A 102 -1.52 -7.61 5.98
C LEU A 102 -1.88 -6.43 5.11
N GLU A 103 -1.19 -6.24 4.00
CA GLU A 103 -1.38 -5.04 3.20
C GLU A 103 -1.57 -5.36 1.72
N PHE A 104 -2.36 -4.55 1.06
CA PHE A 104 -2.56 -4.65 -0.39
C PHE A 104 -2.94 -3.30 -0.98
N ARG A 105 -2.68 -3.16 -2.27
CA ARG A 105 -3.02 -2.00 -3.06
C ARG A 105 -4.18 -2.30 -3.99
N CYS A 106 -5.16 -1.43 -4.01
CA CYS A 106 -6.23 -1.47 -5.01
C CYS A 106 -5.73 -0.87 -6.32
N GLU A 107 -6.05 -1.50 -7.44
CA GLU A 107 -5.48 -1.11 -8.74
C GLU A 107 -6.03 0.21 -9.26
N THR A 108 -7.26 0.56 -8.88
CA THR A 108 -7.90 1.82 -9.29
C THR A 108 -8.54 2.54 -8.10
N PRO A 109 -8.78 3.88 -8.21
CA PRO A 109 -9.50 4.63 -7.18
C PRO A 109 -10.90 4.08 -6.89
N GLU A 110 -11.61 3.57 -7.90
CA GLU A 110 -12.94 3.00 -7.79
C GLU A 110 -12.92 1.69 -7.00
N VAL A 111 -11.94 0.82 -7.27
CA VAL A 111 -11.73 -0.42 -6.49
C VAL A 111 -11.38 -0.09 -5.06
N TYR A 112 -10.55 0.93 -4.83
CA TYR A 112 -10.17 1.37 -3.49
C TYR A 112 -11.39 1.86 -2.69
N ALA A 113 -12.19 2.76 -3.24
CA ALA A 113 -13.40 3.26 -2.60
C ALA A 113 -14.41 2.13 -2.32
N GLY A 114 -14.61 1.23 -3.30
CA GLY A 114 -15.46 0.06 -3.14
C GLY A 114 -14.96 -0.91 -2.07
N MET A 115 -13.65 -1.09 -1.96
CA MET A 115 -13.04 -1.96 -0.96
C MET A 115 -13.17 -1.38 0.46
N GLN A 116 -12.96 -0.07 0.64
CA GLN A 116 -13.18 0.59 1.92
C GLN A 116 -14.65 0.44 2.37
N SER A 117 -15.59 0.70 1.47
CA SER A 117 -17.01 0.50 1.75
C SER A 117 -17.33 -0.95 2.11
N LEU A 118 -16.80 -1.92 1.35
CA LEU A 118 -17.00 -3.35 1.61
C LEU A 118 -16.50 -3.76 2.99
N LEU A 119 -15.25 -3.44 3.29
CA LEU A 119 -14.57 -3.95 4.48
C LEU A 119 -15.02 -3.24 5.75
N PHE A 120 -15.18 -1.90 5.71
CA PHE A 120 -15.32 -1.08 6.91
C PHE A 120 -16.73 -0.53 7.11
N GLU A 121 -17.44 -0.12 6.07
CA GLU A 121 -18.81 0.38 6.21
C GLU A 121 -19.83 -0.78 6.27
N ARG A 122 -19.64 -1.83 5.47
CA ARG A 122 -20.49 -3.02 5.42
C ARG A 122 -19.99 -4.18 6.30
N ASP A 123 -18.95 -3.93 7.10
CA ASP A 123 -18.39 -4.86 8.10
C ASP A 123 -17.98 -6.25 7.53
N ARG A 124 -17.53 -6.29 6.24
CA ARG A 124 -17.15 -7.54 5.59
C ARG A 124 -15.67 -7.92 5.82
N LEU A 125 -14.95 -7.18 6.66
CA LEU A 125 -13.56 -7.49 7.04
C LEU A 125 -13.44 -8.91 7.63
N TRP A 126 -14.38 -9.30 8.45
CA TRP A 126 -14.41 -10.62 9.09
C TRP A 126 -14.56 -11.78 8.09
N ASP A 127 -15.21 -11.53 6.95
CA ASP A 127 -15.30 -12.51 5.88
C ASP A 127 -13.96 -12.74 5.18
N VAL A 128 -13.09 -11.72 5.12
CA VAL A 128 -11.71 -11.89 4.64
C VAL A 128 -10.96 -12.88 5.53
N TYR A 129 -11.01 -12.72 6.85
CA TYR A 129 -10.34 -13.65 7.78
C TYR A 129 -10.94 -15.05 7.71
N ARG A 130 -12.26 -15.18 7.56
CA ARG A 130 -12.89 -16.49 7.33
C ARG A 130 -12.42 -17.14 6.03
N ALA A 131 -12.28 -16.37 4.96
CA ALA A 131 -11.73 -16.86 3.69
C ALA A 131 -10.26 -17.29 3.80
N LEU A 132 -9.51 -16.71 4.76
CA LEU A 132 -8.16 -17.15 5.13
C LEU A 132 -8.15 -18.40 6.03
N GLY A 133 -9.32 -18.89 6.41
CA GLY A 133 -9.46 -20.11 7.24
C GLY A 133 -9.29 -19.85 8.73
N SER A 134 -9.49 -18.60 9.20
CA SER A 134 -9.26 -18.25 10.59
C SER A 134 -10.37 -17.40 11.18
N TYR A 135 -10.41 -17.40 12.52
CA TYR A 135 -11.21 -16.50 13.32
C TYR A 135 -10.29 -15.51 14.02
N VAL A 136 -10.55 -14.22 13.81
CA VAL A 136 -9.81 -13.12 14.44
C VAL A 136 -10.78 -12.38 15.36
N SER A 137 -10.38 -12.17 16.61
CA SER A 137 -11.24 -11.56 17.65
C SER A 137 -11.32 -10.05 17.54
N SER A 138 -10.25 -9.41 17.05
CA SER A 138 -10.21 -7.96 16.78
C SER A 138 -9.22 -7.65 15.67
N SER A 139 -9.46 -6.56 14.97
CA SER A 139 -8.56 -6.08 13.93
C SER A 139 -8.59 -4.56 13.85
N GLY A 140 -7.41 -3.95 13.85
CA GLY A 140 -7.22 -2.59 13.40
C GLY A 140 -7.05 -2.53 11.88
N TYR A 141 -7.07 -1.32 11.35
CA TYR A 141 -6.72 -1.06 9.95
C TYR A 141 -6.15 0.34 9.78
N GLN A 142 -5.40 0.53 8.71
CA GLN A 142 -4.91 1.81 8.24
C GLN A 142 -5.10 1.91 6.73
N CYS A 143 -5.39 3.12 6.25
CA CYS A 143 -5.55 3.41 4.84
C CYS A 143 -4.56 4.48 4.40
N ALA A 144 -3.82 4.22 3.33
CA ALA A 144 -2.99 5.21 2.65
C ALA A 144 -3.73 5.65 1.37
N ASP A 145 -4.59 6.66 1.51
CA ASP A 145 -5.53 7.09 0.48
C ASP A 145 -4.82 7.53 -0.82
N ASP A 146 -3.70 8.24 -0.68
CA ASP A 146 -2.94 8.76 -1.81
C ASP A 146 -2.39 7.67 -2.72
N GLN A 147 -2.12 6.47 -2.18
CA GLN A 147 -1.57 5.33 -2.92
C GLN A 147 -2.53 4.13 -2.99
N GLN A 148 -3.77 4.27 -2.50
CA GLN A 148 -4.81 3.25 -2.56
C GLN A 148 -4.43 1.95 -1.84
N ILE A 149 -3.74 2.08 -0.70
CA ILE A 149 -3.26 0.95 0.10
C ILE A 149 -4.15 0.77 1.33
N ILE A 150 -4.50 -0.47 1.62
CA ILE A 150 -5.21 -0.88 2.83
C ILE A 150 -4.28 -1.81 3.62
N ARG A 151 -4.14 -1.53 4.93
CA ARG A 151 -3.42 -2.36 5.89
C ARG A 151 -4.39 -2.89 6.92
N LEU A 152 -4.38 -4.20 7.12
CA LEU A 152 -5.16 -4.90 8.13
C LEU A 152 -4.23 -5.37 9.24
N ILE A 153 -4.62 -5.17 10.49
CA ILE A 153 -3.80 -5.44 11.68
C ILE A 153 -4.57 -6.39 12.59
N PRO A 154 -4.62 -7.69 12.27
CA PRO A 154 -5.35 -8.68 13.06
C PRO A 154 -4.68 -8.93 14.41
N ALA A 155 -5.47 -9.03 15.47
CA ALA A 155 -5.01 -9.63 16.71
C ALA A 155 -5.05 -11.17 16.55
N ARG A 156 -3.87 -11.78 16.55
CA ARG A 156 -3.67 -13.22 16.42
C ARG A 156 -3.57 -13.88 17.80
#